data_3ff039e5d5163b1434594ce251873fbe
#
_entry.id   3ff039e5d5163b1434594ce251873fbe
#
_cell.length_a   1.000
_cell.length_b   1.000
_cell.length_c   1.000
_cell.angle_alpha   90.00
_cell.angle_beta   90.00
_cell.angle_gamma   90.00
#
_symmetry.space_group_name_H-M   'P 1'
#
loop_
_entity.id
_entity.type
_entity.pdbx_description
1 polymer ?
#
loop_
_entity_poly.entity_id
_entity_poly.type
_entity_poly.pdbx_seq_one_letter_code
_entity_poly.pdbx_strand_id
1 'polypeptide(L)'
;MPTQGTYWIDTSSFATTNNLYTDSGLTTVASNGWYKSGDSFRQLSGGNLGASIYTCECTTFSSSTVQSTSAAACTATQNQTYYHTGSGSTPIATNVCYSDPGQTVLPNGNYKISSTQYIQITGSSGVVASVGTFSLGVSFNASSSQTNATNACAASINQTYYHNGTVGQLPVATNTCYTNECKTVFLGNGFYKIGTVADNKYIQITGGSGVVASVTTCPSALEEYDSSQTAVTSPNACFQSLGTTYHYDGTAGGNPSVGDTCYTTSAGTTTLPSGWYRANNVGGDIKYNVNSSGEVTSTQFC
;
A
#
# COMPACT_ATOMS: atom_id res chain seq x y z
N MET A 1 -1.41 -28.59 3.64
CA MET A 1 -0.25 -29.42 4.02
C MET A 1 -0.74 -30.84 4.15
N PRO A 2 -0.04 -31.85 3.61
CA PRO A 2 -0.36 -33.21 3.96
C PRO A 2 -0.19 -33.36 5.46
N THR A 3 -1.24 -33.77 6.15
CA THR A 3 -1.21 -34.02 7.59
C THR A 3 -0.33 -35.24 7.83
N GLN A 4 0.71 -35.09 8.65
CA GLN A 4 1.48 -36.22 9.12
C GLN A 4 0.55 -37.09 9.96
N GLY A 5 0.36 -38.34 9.54
CA GLY A 5 -0.48 -39.31 10.21
C GLY A 5 0.22 -40.62 10.41
N THR A 6 -0.22 -41.40 11.39
CA THR A 6 0.17 -42.81 11.52
C THR A 6 -0.76 -43.63 10.67
N TYR A 7 -0.18 -44.43 9.79
CA TYR A 7 -0.89 -45.37 8.93
C TYR A 7 -0.37 -46.77 9.13
N TRP A 8 -1.21 -47.73 8.88
CA TRP A 8 -0.87 -49.18 9.02
C TRP A 8 -0.81 -49.85 7.66
N ILE A 9 0.01 -50.84 7.53
CA ILE A 9 0.26 -51.61 6.30
C ILE A 9 0.06 -53.08 6.55
N ASP A 10 -0.37 -53.82 5.52
CA ASP A 10 -0.65 -55.23 5.55
C ASP A 10 0.60 -56.10 5.32
N THR A 11 1.76 -55.48 5.12
CA THR A 11 3.07 -56.18 4.93
C THR A 11 4.14 -55.52 5.82
N SER A 12 5.36 -56.06 5.75
CA SER A 12 6.49 -55.58 6.55
C SER A 12 7.10 -54.26 6.05
N SER A 13 6.74 -53.80 4.85
CA SER A 13 7.32 -52.57 4.30
C SER A 13 6.34 -51.79 3.41
N PHE A 14 6.48 -50.48 3.40
CA PHE A 14 5.74 -49.60 2.52
C PHE A 14 5.97 -49.86 1.01
N ALA A 15 7.13 -50.44 0.68
CA ALA A 15 7.46 -50.76 -0.70
C ALA A 15 6.66 -51.95 -1.24
N THR A 16 6.28 -52.89 -0.37
CA THR A 16 5.65 -54.15 -0.77
C THR A 16 4.16 -54.23 -0.44
N THR A 17 3.65 -53.34 0.38
CA THR A 17 2.22 -53.31 0.74
C THR A 17 1.34 -52.89 -0.45
N ASN A 18 0.14 -53.48 -0.53
CA ASN A 18 -0.86 -53.08 -1.54
C ASN A 18 -1.88 -52.12 -0.99
N ASN A 19 -2.05 -52.05 0.32
CA ASN A 19 -3.07 -51.19 0.95
C ASN A 19 -2.45 -50.38 2.06
N LEU A 20 -3.12 -49.23 2.36
CA LEU A 20 -2.78 -48.37 3.47
C LEU A 20 -4.03 -48.13 4.30
N TYR A 21 -3.92 -48.24 5.63
CA TYR A 21 -5.06 -48.17 6.53
C TYR A 21 -4.91 -47.04 7.54
N THR A 22 -6.05 -46.50 7.99
CA THR A 22 -6.09 -45.46 9.03
C THR A 22 -6.21 -46.01 10.45
N ASP A 23 -6.35 -47.34 10.57
CA ASP A 23 -6.50 -48.06 11.85
C ASP A 23 -5.61 -49.30 11.93
N SER A 24 -5.21 -49.67 13.15
CA SER A 24 -4.35 -50.85 13.42
C SER A 24 -5.04 -52.18 13.17
N GLY A 25 -6.35 -52.20 13.04
CA GLY A 25 -7.13 -53.40 12.71
C GLY A 25 -7.18 -53.69 11.20
N LEU A 26 -6.59 -52.85 10.37
CA LEU A 26 -6.55 -52.94 8.91
C LEU A 26 -7.94 -53.02 8.29
N THR A 27 -8.89 -52.29 8.87
CA THR A 27 -10.31 -52.31 8.44
C THR A 27 -10.70 -51.11 7.60
N THR A 28 -10.08 -49.97 7.84
CA THR A 28 -10.43 -48.71 7.17
C THR A 28 -9.30 -48.25 6.24
N VAL A 29 -9.50 -48.39 4.94
CA VAL A 29 -8.52 -47.99 3.94
C VAL A 29 -8.38 -46.46 3.96
N ALA A 30 -7.15 -45.96 3.86
CA ALA A 30 -6.85 -44.54 3.77
C ALA A 30 -7.44 -43.91 2.51
N SER A 31 -7.64 -42.59 2.52
CA SER A 31 -8.17 -41.84 1.37
C SER A 31 -7.19 -41.87 0.19
N ASN A 32 -7.72 -41.77 -1.04
CA ASN A 32 -6.86 -41.64 -2.21
C ASN A 32 -5.91 -40.43 -2.06
N GLY A 33 -4.67 -40.61 -2.45
CA GLY A 33 -3.63 -39.58 -2.34
C GLY A 33 -2.21 -40.11 -2.44
N TRP A 34 -1.26 -39.24 -2.30
CA TRP A 34 0.17 -39.56 -2.22
C TRP A 34 0.61 -39.77 -0.77
N TYR A 35 1.28 -40.87 -0.52
CA TYR A 35 1.78 -41.24 0.81
C TYR A 35 3.30 -41.40 0.78
N LYS A 36 3.97 -40.92 1.83
CA LYS A 36 5.43 -40.97 2.00
C LYS A 36 5.81 -41.89 3.16
N SER A 37 6.82 -42.70 2.97
CA SER A 37 7.51 -43.42 4.02
C SER A 37 9.03 -43.42 3.74
N GLY A 38 9.79 -42.76 4.61
CA GLY A 38 11.19 -42.43 4.30
C GLY A 38 11.27 -41.53 3.06
N ASP A 39 12.10 -41.87 2.10
CA ASP A 39 12.24 -41.13 0.83
C ASP A 39 11.39 -41.71 -0.31
N SER A 40 10.57 -42.71 0.00
CA SER A 40 9.70 -43.38 -0.96
C SER A 40 8.29 -42.81 -0.95
N PHE A 41 7.72 -42.62 -2.13
CA PHE A 41 6.34 -42.18 -2.34
C PHE A 41 5.57 -43.18 -3.19
N ARG A 42 4.30 -43.40 -2.85
CA ARG A 42 3.37 -44.20 -3.64
C ARG A 42 2.00 -43.56 -3.66
N GLN A 43 1.30 -43.70 -4.78
CA GLN A 43 -0.07 -43.18 -4.91
C GLN A 43 -1.05 -44.27 -4.48
N LEU A 44 -1.95 -43.93 -3.55
CA LEU A 44 -3.14 -44.73 -3.24
C LEU A 44 -4.29 -44.29 -4.14
N SER A 45 -4.84 -45.17 -4.90
CA SER A 45 -5.99 -44.91 -5.78
C SER A 45 -6.91 -46.12 -5.80
N GLY A 46 -8.21 -45.91 -5.58
CA GLY A 46 -9.20 -46.97 -5.51
C GLY A 46 -8.92 -48.00 -4.41
N GLY A 47 -8.29 -47.58 -3.31
CA GLY A 47 -7.96 -48.42 -2.16
C GLY A 47 -6.61 -49.18 -2.28
N ASN A 48 -5.93 -49.10 -3.44
CA ASN A 48 -4.67 -49.79 -3.66
C ASN A 48 -3.52 -48.81 -3.85
N LEU A 49 -2.36 -49.11 -3.24
CA LEU A 49 -1.10 -48.43 -3.49
C LEU A 49 -0.55 -48.86 -4.85
N GLY A 50 -0.30 -47.90 -5.72
CA GLY A 50 0.31 -48.14 -7.03
C GLY A 50 1.64 -48.89 -6.90
N ALA A 51 1.95 -49.75 -7.87
CA ALA A 51 3.21 -50.54 -7.88
C ALA A 51 4.45 -49.66 -8.06
N SER A 52 4.31 -48.46 -8.65
CA SER A 52 5.42 -47.54 -8.85
C SER A 52 5.86 -46.92 -7.52
N ILE A 53 7.09 -47.11 -7.16
CA ILE A 53 7.75 -46.44 -6.04
C ILE A 53 8.55 -45.29 -6.62
N TYR A 54 8.22 -44.10 -6.20
CA TYR A 54 8.97 -42.91 -6.58
C TYR A 54 9.91 -42.55 -5.43
N THR A 55 11.17 -42.36 -5.73
CA THR A 55 12.16 -41.79 -4.82
C THR A 55 12.37 -40.35 -5.26
N CYS A 56 11.94 -39.40 -4.46
CA CYS A 56 12.20 -38.02 -4.73
C CYS A 56 13.18 -37.48 -3.68
N GLU A 57 14.39 -37.23 -4.09
CA GLU A 57 15.30 -36.33 -3.34
C GLU A 57 14.85 -34.89 -3.51
N CYS A 58 13.53 -34.67 -3.53
CA CYS A 58 12.96 -33.38 -3.80
C CYS A 58 12.75 -32.59 -2.51
N THR A 59 13.15 -31.32 -2.54
CA THR A 59 12.89 -30.38 -1.48
C THR A 59 11.53 -29.71 -1.74
N THR A 60 10.75 -29.51 -0.68
CA THR A 60 9.48 -28.78 -0.77
C THR A 60 9.69 -27.27 -0.73
N PHE A 61 8.86 -26.54 -1.46
CA PHE A 61 8.81 -25.08 -1.37
C PHE A 61 7.38 -24.55 -1.41
N SER A 62 7.16 -23.40 -0.78
CA SER A 62 5.88 -22.70 -0.82
C SER A 62 5.80 -21.81 -2.06
N SER A 63 4.66 -21.81 -2.74
CA SER A 63 4.48 -21.03 -3.97
C SER A 63 3.03 -20.60 -4.17
N SER A 64 2.80 -19.73 -5.17
CA SER A 64 1.47 -19.50 -5.71
C SER A 64 1.08 -20.59 -6.70
N THR A 65 -0.17 -20.59 -7.14
CA THR A 65 -0.58 -21.25 -8.38
C THR A 65 0.13 -20.59 -9.57
N VAL A 66 0.13 -21.29 -10.72
CA VAL A 66 0.68 -20.77 -11.98
C VAL A 66 0.03 -19.45 -12.38
N GLN A 67 0.86 -18.51 -12.83
CA GLN A 67 0.44 -17.20 -13.33
C GLN A 67 1.00 -16.97 -14.74
N SER A 68 0.26 -16.23 -15.57
CA SER A 68 0.68 -15.93 -16.94
C SER A 68 1.80 -14.91 -17.02
N THR A 69 1.91 -14.03 -16.02
CA THR A 69 2.92 -12.95 -15.99
C THR A 69 3.55 -12.84 -14.59
N SER A 70 4.75 -12.23 -14.52
CA SER A 70 5.40 -11.92 -13.24
C SER A 70 4.59 -10.91 -12.41
N ALA A 71 3.89 -9.97 -13.06
CA ALA A 71 3.01 -9.01 -12.36
C ALA A 71 1.83 -9.72 -11.69
N ALA A 72 1.19 -10.68 -12.36
CA ALA A 72 0.15 -11.50 -11.76
C ALA A 72 0.70 -12.40 -10.64
N ALA A 73 1.90 -12.95 -10.81
CA ALA A 73 2.57 -13.72 -9.76
C ALA A 73 2.86 -12.87 -8.52
N CYS A 74 3.23 -11.61 -8.68
CA CYS A 74 3.48 -10.70 -7.56
C CYS A 74 2.26 -10.56 -6.63
N THR A 75 1.05 -10.42 -7.19
CA THR A 75 -0.19 -10.29 -6.41
C THR A 75 -0.77 -11.62 -5.92
N ALA A 76 -0.26 -12.74 -6.43
CA ALA A 76 -0.79 -14.05 -6.09
C ALA A 76 -0.45 -14.47 -4.65
N THR A 77 -1.36 -15.24 -4.06
CA THR A 77 -1.17 -15.81 -2.72
C THR A 77 -0.26 -17.05 -2.79
N GLN A 78 0.71 -17.14 -1.88
CA GLN A 78 1.54 -18.33 -1.69
C GLN A 78 0.81 -19.32 -0.79
N ASN A 79 0.02 -20.22 -1.38
CA ASN A 79 -0.80 -21.20 -0.66
C ASN A 79 -0.63 -22.63 -1.21
N GLN A 80 0.34 -22.83 -2.11
CA GLN A 80 0.68 -24.14 -2.66
C GLN A 80 1.99 -24.64 -2.08
N THR A 81 2.10 -25.96 -1.95
CA THR A 81 3.35 -26.65 -1.66
C THR A 81 3.73 -27.46 -2.89
N TYR A 82 4.89 -27.18 -3.43
CA TYR A 82 5.46 -27.87 -4.59
C TYR A 82 6.81 -28.48 -4.23
N TYR A 83 7.42 -29.17 -5.17
CA TYR A 83 8.65 -29.92 -5.02
C TYR A 83 9.67 -29.52 -6.08
N HIS A 84 10.97 -29.58 -5.79
CA HIS A 84 12.02 -29.32 -6.76
C HIS A 84 13.27 -30.18 -6.51
N THR A 85 14.09 -30.37 -7.54
CA THR A 85 15.29 -31.22 -7.50
C THR A 85 16.48 -30.59 -6.79
N GLY A 86 16.40 -29.33 -6.39
CA GLY A 86 17.50 -28.65 -5.67
C GLY A 86 17.52 -28.98 -4.19
N SER A 87 18.66 -28.75 -3.53
CA SER A 87 18.85 -28.99 -2.09
C SER A 87 18.47 -27.80 -1.21
N GLY A 88 18.26 -26.61 -1.81
CA GLY A 88 17.86 -25.40 -1.09
C GLY A 88 16.38 -25.36 -0.75
N SER A 89 15.97 -24.44 0.13
CA SER A 89 14.56 -24.23 0.49
C SER A 89 13.71 -23.59 -0.63
N THR A 90 14.35 -23.05 -1.66
CA THR A 90 13.69 -22.46 -2.83
C THR A 90 14.38 -22.94 -4.12
N PRO A 91 13.61 -23.15 -5.20
CA PRO A 91 14.18 -23.57 -6.46
C PRO A 91 15.04 -22.46 -7.09
N ILE A 92 16.10 -22.88 -7.77
CA ILE A 92 16.99 -22.02 -8.58
C ILE A 92 16.90 -22.39 -10.05
N ALA A 93 17.49 -21.59 -10.92
CA ALA A 93 17.55 -21.91 -12.36
C ALA A 93 18.12 -23.32 -12.57
N THR A 94 17.58 -24.04 -13.54
CA THR A 94 17.85 -25.43 -13.89
C THR A 94 17.23 -26.49 -12.99
N ASN A 95 16.69 -26.16 -11.80
CA ASN A 95 15.92 -27.14 -11.04
C ASN A 95 14.64 -27.53 -11.79
N VAL A 96 14.23 -28.80 -11.65
CA VAL A 96 12.93 -29.25 -12.13
C VAL A 96 11.94 -29.14 -10.98
N CYS A 97 10.77 -28.57 -11.25
CA CYS A 97 9.70 -28.39 -10.28
C CYS A 97 8.50 -29.29 -10.59
N TYR A 98 7.88 -29.82 -9.53
CA TYR A 98 6.79 -30.79 -9.59
C TYR A 98 5.61 -30.33 -8.72
N SER A 99 4.40 -30.68 -9.14
CA SER A 99 3.17 -30.42 -8.37
C SER A 99 2.98 -31.41 -7.22
N ASP A 100 3.59 -32.58 -7.33
CA ASP A 100 3.44 -33.69 -6.40
C ASP A 100 4.70 -34.53 -6.31
N PRO A 101 4.82 -35.40 -5.29
CA PRO A 101 5.98 -36.30 -5.13
C PRO A 101 6.10 -37.35 -6.24
N GLY A 102 5.06 -37.58 -7.01
CA GLY A 102 5.03 -38.46 -8.18
C GLY A 102 5.70 -37.87 -9.41
N GLN A 103 6.31 -36.67 -9.26
CA GLN A 103 7.07 -35.99 -10.29
C GLN A 103 6.21 -35.53 -11.51
N THR A 104 4.96 -35.18 -11.26
CA THR A 104 4.17 -34.44 -12.26
C THR A 104 4.75 -33.02 -12.38
N VAL A 105 5.35 -32.71 -13.53
CA VAL A 105 6.03 -31.43 -13.74
C VAL A 105 5.08 -30.25 -13.65
N LEU A 106 5.54 -29.14 -13.10
CA LEU A 106 4.77 -27.89 -13.09
C LEU A 106 4.61 -27.35 -14.53
N PRO A 107 3.43 -26.84 -14.88
CA PRO A 107 3.20 -26.21 -16.17
C PRO A 107 4.02 -24.91 -16.33
N ASN A 108 4.18 -24.51 -17.61
CA ASN A 108 4.82 -23.23 -17.94
C ASN A 108 4.09 -22.05 -17.29
N GLY A 109 4.85 -21.11 -16.76
CA GLY A 109 4.32 -19.89 -16.15
C GLY A 109 5.24 -19.30 -15.11
N ASN A 110 4.70 -18.32 -14.39
CA ASN A 110 5.38 -17.63 -13.31
C ASN A 110 4.79 -18.05 -11.96
N TYR A 111 5.64 -18.31 -10.99
CA TYR A 111 5.25 -18.78 -9.66
C TYR A 111 5.91 -17.93 -8.59
N LYS A 112 5.13 -17.28 -7.74
CA LYS A 112 5.65 -16.53 -6.58
C LYS A 112 6.25 -17.49 -5.58
N ILE A 113 7.50 -17.28 -5.19
CA ILE A 113 8.23 -18.08 -4.20
C ILE A 113 8.60 -17.32 -2.93
N SER A 114 8.47 -16.00 -2.95
CA SER A 114 8.58 -15.13 -1.78
C SER A 114 7.85 -13.81 -2.03
N SER A 115 7.84 -12.89 -1.06
CA SER A 115 7.29 -11.53 -1.26
C SER A 115 8.01 -10.74 -2.35
N THR A 116 9.27 -11.08 -2.65
CA THR A 116 10.12 -10.33 -3.58
C THR A 116 10.57 -11.12 -4.80
N GLN A 117 10.30 -12.44 -4.87
CA GLN A 117 10.83 -13.31 -5.91
C GLN A 117 9.79 -14.22 -6.55
N TYR A 118 10.03 -14.54 -7.80
CA TYR A 118 9.30 -15.56 -8.56
C TYR A 118 10.25 -16.42 -9.38
N ILE A 119 9.80 -17.62 -9.73
CA ILE A 119 10.43 -18.47 -10.74
C ILE A 119 9.62 -18.44 -12.02
N GLN A 120 10.28 -18.58 -13.15
CA GLN A 120 9.67 -18.78 -14.44
C GLN A 120 9.99 -20.18 -14.95
N ILE A 121 8.95 -20.95 -15.28
CA ILE A 121 9.06 -22.29 -15.89
C ILE A 121 8.68 -22.17 -17.36
N THR A 122 9.50 -22.74 -18.23
CA THR A 122 9.29 -22.76 -19.69
C THR A 122 9.64 -24.16 -20.26
N GLY A 123 9.16 -24.48 -21.46
CA GLY A 123 9.60 -25.68 -22.18
C GLY A 123 8.91 -26.99 -21.79
N SER A 124 7.79 -26.96 -21.03
CA SER A 124 6.95 -28.14 -20.66
C SER A 124 7.65 -29.26 -19.88
N SER A 125 8.86 -29.04 -19.39
CA SER A 125 9.66 -30.03 -18.62
C SER A 125 9.76 -29.71 -17.13
N GLY A 126 9.01 -28.69 -16.67
CA GLY A 126 9.06 -28.24 -15.28
C GLY A 126 10.38 -27.54 -14.88
N VAL A 127 11.27 -27.28 -15.83
CA VAL A 127 12.58 -26.66 -15.55
C VAL A 127 12.41 -25.18 -15.27
N VAL A 128 13.01 -24.71 -14.19
CA VAL A 128 13.12 -23.29 -13.87
C VAL A 128 14.08 -22.64 -14.85
N ALA A 129 13.54 -21.83 -15.75
CA ALA A 129 14.31 -21.06 -16.74
C ALA A 129 15.03 -19.89 -16.10
N SER A 130 14.37 -19.21 -15.15
CA SER A 130 14.94 -18.08 -14.43
C SER A 130 14.30 -17.88 -13.05
N VAL A 131 15.05 -17.23 -12.16
CA VAL A 131 14.54 -16.67 -10.92
C VAL A 131 14.56 -15.15 -11.08
N GLY A 132 13.41 -14.51 -10.93
CA GLY A 132 13.26 -13.07 -11.04
C GLY A 132 12.89 -12.41 -9.73
N THR A 133 13.13 -11.11 -9.64
CA THR A 133 12.66 -10.26 -8.54
C THR A 133 11.52 -9.39 -8.99
N PHE A 134 10.52 -9.16 -8.11
CA PHE A 134 9.45 -8.21 -8.41
C PHE A 134 9.98 -6.77 -8.32
N SER A 135 9.61 -5.96 -9.30
CA SER A 135 9.85 -4.53 -9.23
C SER A 135 8.73 -3.88 -8.39
N LEU A 136 8.89 -3.88 -7.09
CA LEU A 136 7.88 -3.36 -6.17
C LEU A 136 7.81 -1.82 -6.21
N GLY A 137 6.64 -1.28 -5.88
CA GLY A 137 6.45 0.15 -5.66
C GLY A 137 6.98 0.58 -4.30
N VAL A 138 7.37 1.83 -4.20
CA VAL A 138 7.77 2.48 -2.95
C VAL A 138 6.51 2.94 -2.23
N SER A 139 6.32 2.51 -1.00
CA SER A 139 5.14 2.88 -0.20
C SER A 139 5.19 4.34 0.26
N PHE A 140 4.04 4.98 0.31
CA PHE A 140 3.86 6.29 0.93
C PHE A 140 2.48 6.39 1.58
N ASN A 141 2.37 7.21 2.61
CA ASN A 141 1.11 7.46 3.29
C ASN A 141 0.37 8.62 2.63
N ALA A 142 -0.94 8.48 2.46
CA ALA A 142 -1.79 9.51 1.88
C ALA A 142 -3.23 9.48 2.43
N SER A 143 -4.01 10.48 2.08
CA SER A 143 -5.46 10.46 2.27
C SER A 143 -6.14 9.57 1.22
N SER A 144 -7.42 9.29 1.41
CA SER A 144 -8.28 8.86 0.31
C SER A 144 -8.38 9.94 -0.77
N SER A 145 -8.85 9.57 -1.98
CA SER A 145 -9.06 10.50 -3.09
C SER A 145 -10.04 11.61 -2.70
N GLN A 146 -9.69 12.84 -3.02
CA GLN A 146 -10.51 14.04 -2.82
C GLN A 146 -10.83 14.69 -4.17
N THR A 147 -11.93 15.46 -4.21
CA THR A 147 -12.42 16.10 -5.43
C THR A 147 -11.67 17.39 -5.80
N ASN A 148 -11.02 18.01 -4.81
CA ASN A 148 -10.25 19.25 -4.97
C ASN A 148 -9.11 19.37 -3.95
N ALA A 149 -8.24 20.34 -4.15
CA ALA A 149 -7.06 20.61 -3.32
C ALA A 149 -7.41 20.95 -1.86
N THR A 150 -8.43 21.77 -1.64
CA THR A 150 -8.86 22.19 -0.30
C THR A 150 -9.28 21.00 0.54
N ASN A 151 -10.11 20.12 -0.03
CA ASN A 151 -10.53 18.88 0.64
C ASN A 151 -9.35 17.95 0.90
N ALA A 152 -8.40 17.86 -0.03
CA ALA A 152 -7.20 17.06 0.17
C ALA A 152 -6.37 17.58 1.36
N CYS A 153 -6.15 18.88 1.44
CA CYS A 153 -5.39 19.49 2.54
C CYS A 153 -6.03 19.28 3.91
N ALA A 154 -7.36 19.25 3.99
CA ALA A 154 -8.11 18.98 5.21
C ALA A 154 -8.22 17.48 5.55
N ALA A 155 -7.92 16.59 4.61
CA ALA A 155 -8.13 15.16 4.76
C ALA A 155 -7.10 14.51 5.70
N SER A 156 -7.54 13.46 6.41
CA SER A 156 -6.66 12.63 7.22
C SER A 156 -5.84 11.68 6.34
N ILE A 157 -4.58 11.50 6.71
CA ILE A 157 -3.65 10.55 6.08
C ILE A 157 -3.86 9.19 6.76
N ASN A 158 -4.54 8.26 6.07
CA ASN A 158 -4.93 6.96 6.62
C ASN A 158 -4.87 5.81 5.60
N GLN A 159 -4.31 6.08 4.41
CA GLN A 159 -4.12 5.10 3.36
C GLN A 159 -2.62 4.91 3.07
N THR A 160 -2.27 3.72 2.61
CA THR A 160 -0.94 3.44 2.07
C THR A 160 -1.07 3.16 0.59
N TYR A 161 -0.33 3.89 -0.22
CA TYR A 161 -0.19 3.70 -1.65
C TYR A 161 1.27 3.51 -2.04
N TYR A 162 1.52 3.32 -3.33
CA TYR A 162 2.85 2.99 -3.84
C TYR A 162 3.17 3.86 -5.06
N HIS A 163 4.45 4.16 -5.30
CA HIS A 163 4.91 4.88 -6.47
C HIS A 163 6.17 4.27 -7.07
N ASN A 164 6.51 4.62 -8.30
CA ASN A 164 7.69 4.13 -9.00
C ASN A 164 8.95 5.00 -8.83
N GLY A 165 8.91 5.98 -7.95
CA GLY A 165 10.03 6.89 -7.67
C GLY A 165 11.09 6.30 -6.72
N THR A 166 11.92 7.16 -6.15
CA THR A 166 13.03 6.77 -5.28
C THR A 166 12.55 6.33 -3.89
N VAL A 167 13.15 5.27 -3.37
CA VAL A 167 12.88 4.74 -2.01
C VAL A 167 13.15 5.83 -0.96
N GLY A 168 12.23 5.96 0.00
CA GLY A 168 12.33 6.93 1.09
C GLY A 168 11.94 8.37 0.70
N GLN A 169 11.49 8.59 -0.54
CA GLN A 169 10.98 9.87 -1.01
C GLN A 169 9.47 9.81 -1.18
N LEU A 170 8.78 10.95 -1.03
CA LEU A 170 7.40 11.10 -1.45
C LEU A 170 7.30 11.15 -2.98
N PRO A 171 6.14 10.80 -3.56
CA PRO A 171 5.96 10.89 -5.00
C PRO A 171 6.12 12.34 -5.48
N VAL A 172 6.79 12.50 -6.62
CA VAL A 172 7.01 13.78 -7.30
C VAL A 172 6.26 13.81 -8.63
N ALA A 173 6.16 14.98 -9.26
CA ALA A 173 5.58 15.11 -10.60
C ALA A 173 6.22 14.11 -11.56
N THR A 174 5.42 13.51 -12.44
CA THR A 174 5.76 12.43 -13.36
C THR A 174 5.91 11.03 -12.76
N ASN A 175 5.97 10.87 -11.43
CA ASN A 175 5.87 9.53 -10.85
C ASN A 175 4.50 8.92 -11.14
N THR A 176 4.47 7.60 -11.30
CA THR A 176 3.22 6.85 -11.40
C THR A 176 2.91 6.24 -10.04
N CYS A 177 1.69 6.44 -9.55
CA CYS A 177 1.18 5.93 -8.28
C CYS A 177 0.21 4.76 -8.48
N TYR A 178 0.21 3.85 -7.51
CA TYR A 178 -0.53 2.58 -7.56
C TYR A 178 -1.23 2.31 -6.22
N THR A 179 -2.29 1.51 -6.28
CA THR A 179 -3.01 1.06 -5.08
C THR A 179 -2.36 -0.16 -4.42
N ASN A 180 -1.44 -0.84 -5.11
CA ASN A 180 -0.72 -2.01 -4.61
C ASN A 180 0.78 -1.96 -4.91
N GLU A 181 1.57 -2.67 -4.10
CA GLU A 181 3.03 -2.73 -4.20
C GLU A 181 3.52 -3.35 -5.52
N CYS A 182 2.75 -4.26 -6.10
CA CYS A 182 3.08 -4.93 -7.35
C CYS A 182 2.89 -4.04 -8.59
N LYS A 183 2.43 -2.81 -8.43
CA LYS A 183 2.22 -1.82 -9.49
C LYS A 183 1.28 -2.30 -10.61
N THR A 184 0.27 -3.10 -10.27
CA THR A 184 -0.70 -3.67 -11.23
C THR A 184 -1.97 -2.86 -11.37
N VAL A 185 -2.27 -1.99 -10.40
CA VAL A 185 -3.48 -1.15 -10.38
C VAL A 185 -3.08 0.30 -10.12
N PHE A 186 -3.35 1.17 -11.09
CA PHE A 186 -3.07 2.59 -10.98
C PHE A 186 -3.93 3.26 -9.89
N LEU A 187 -3.35 4.24 -9.20
CA LEU A 187 -4.10 5.13 -8.32
C LEU A 187 -5.02 6.02 -9.17
N GLY A 188 -6.28 6.12 -8.79
CA GLY A 188 -7.30 6.86 -9.54
C GLY A 188 -7.04 8.36 -9.60
N ASN A 189 -7.75 9.05 -10.50
CA ASN A 189 -7.72 10.51 -10.58
C ASN A 189 -8.23 11.13 -9.28
N GLY A 190 -7.63 12.25 -8.87
CA GLY A 190 -8.04 13.00 -7.68
C GLY A 190 -6.90 13.77 -7.04
N PHE A 191 -7.20 14.33 -5.89
CA PHE A 191 -6.27 15.04 -5.03
C PHE A 191 -6.02 14.21 -3.78
N TYR A 192 -4.75 14.04 -3.39
CA TYR A 192 -4.36 13.21 -2.25
C TYR A 192 -3.38 13.98 -1.37
N LYS A 193 -3.73 14.20 -0.10
CA LYS A 193 -2.73 14.66 0.88
C LYS A 193 -1.69 13.57 1.07
N ILE A 194 -0.42 13.91 1.09
CA ILE A 194 0.69 12.95 1.14
C ILE A 194 1.67 13.27 2.27
N GLY A 195 2.40 12.24 2.71
CA GLY A 195 3.49 12.35 3.68
C GLY A 195 3.03 12.33 5.12
N THR A 196 3.64 13.15 5.93
CA THR A 196 3.31 13.37 7.35
C THR A 196 2.62 14.73 7.50
N VAL A 197 2.15 15.03 8.70
CA VAL A 197 1.59 16.37 9.01
C VAL A 197 2.63 17.47 8.73
N ALA A 198 3.92 17.19 8.95
CA ALA A 198 5.00 18.14 8.70
C ALA A 198 5.27 18.41 7.21
N ASP A 199 4.97 17.43 6.33
CA ASP A 199 5.16 17.59 4.89
C ASP A 199 4.16 18.57 4.27
N ASN A 200 2.95 18.61 4.80
CA ASN A 200 1.86 19.50 4.42
C ASN A 200 1.69 19.67 2.88
N LYS A 201 1.68 18.55 2.16
CA LYS A 201 1.62 18.51 0.70
C LYS A 201 0.45 17.68 0.20
N TYR A 202 0.01 17.98 -1.01
CA TYR A 202 -0.87 17.10 -1.77
C TYR A 202 -0.35 16.86 -3.19
N ILE A 203 -0.78 15.76 -3.79
CA ILE A 203 -0.56 15.45 -5.20
C ILE A 203 -1.89 15.50 -5.94
N GLN A 204 -1.83 15.85 -7.21
CA GLN A 204 -2.92 15.71 -8.15
C GLN A 204 -2.60 14.59 -9.15
N ILE A 205 -3.52 13.65 -9.30
CA ILE A 205 -3.45 12.58 -10.31
C ILE A 205 -4.53 12.83 -11.36
N THR A 206 -4.14 12.76 -12.64
CA THR A 206 -5.02 12.97 -13.79
C THR A 206 -4.74 11.95 -14.90
N GLY A 207 -5.65 11.85 -15.88
CA GLY A 207 -5.41 11.03 -17.07
C GLY A 207 -5.61 9.51 -16.91
N GLY A 208 -6.05 9.03 -15.74
CA GLY A 208 -6.40 7.60 -15.53
C GLY A 208 -5.24 6.61 -15.49
N SER A 209 -4.00 7.07 -15.60
CA SER A 209 -2.76 6.25 -15.62
C SER A 209 -1.94 6.34 -14.33
N GLY A 210 -2.51 6.92 -13.26
CA GLY A 210 -1.85 7.07 -11.97
C GLY A 210 -0.70 8.07 -11.94
N VAL A 211 -0.50 8.85 -13.00
CA VAL A 211 0.62 9.80 -13.10
C VAL A 211 0.34 11.03 -12.25
N VAL A 212 1.32 11.42 -11.43
CA VAL A 212 1.30 12.65 -10.65
C VAL A 212 1.49 13.84 -11.58
N ALA A 213 0.43 14.63 -11.76
CA ALA A 213 0.46 15.84 -12.57
C ALA A 213 1.14 17.00 -11.85
N SER A 214 0.92 17.14 -10.54
CA SER A 214 1.54 18.17 -9.71
C SER A 214 1.70 17.72 -8.26
N VAL A 215 2.67 18.34 -7.59
CA VAL A 215 2.85 18.28 -6.12
C VAL A 215 2.81 19.72 -5.62
N THR A 216 1.94 20.00 -4.66
CA THR A 216 1.73 21.36 -4.15
C THR A 216 1.71 21.33 -2.63
N THR A 217 2.22 22.38 -2.01
CA THR A 217 2.12 22.58 -0.56
C THR A 217 0.68 23.01 -0.22
N CYS A 218 0.11 22.40 0.81
CA CYS A 218 -1.16 22.86 1.35
C CYS A 218 -0.98 24.25 1.96
N PRO A 219 -1.97 25.13 1.85
CA PRO A 219 -1.98 26.35 2.63
C PRO A 219 -1.77 26.02 4.11
N SER A 220 -1.05 26.85 4.82
CA SER A 220 -0.99 26.77 6.28
C SER A 220 -2.41 26.86 6.83
N ALA A 221 -2.67 26.18 7.94
CA ALA A 221 -3.91 26.40 8.66
C ALA A 221 -4.01 27.91 8.94
N LEU A 222 -5.16 28.51 8.64
CA LEU A 222 -5.38 29.89 8.99
C LEU A 222 -5.47 30.04 10.51
N GLU A 223 -4.83 31.05 11.03
CA GLU A 223 -4.87 31.35 12.44
C GLU A 223 -6.11 32.18 12.79
N GLU A 224 -6.73 31.92 13.91
CA GLU A 224 -7.90 32.60 14.40
C GLU A 224 -7.51 33.81 15.25
N TYR A 225 -8.26 34.90 15.13
CA TYR A 225 -8.13 36.06 15.98
C TYR A 225 -9.46 36.78 16.17
N ASP A 226 -9.61 37.46 17.29
CA ASP A 226 -10.79 38.27 17.58
C ASP A 226 -10.64 39.66 16.99
N SER A 227 -11.68 40.10 16.29
CA SER A 227 -11.69 41.36 15.58
C SER A 227 -13.03 42.10 15.72
N SER A 228 -13.03 43.37 15.28
CA SER A 228 -14.26 44.12 15.06
C SER A 228 -15.00 43.61 13.82
N GLN A 229 -16.31 43.66 13.87
CA GLN A 229 -17.17 43.08 12.82
C GLN A 229 -17.13 43.84 11.49
N THR A 230 -16.94 45.15 11.53
CA THR A 230 -17.04 46.01 10.36
C THR A 230 -15.80 46.89 10.19
N ALA A 231 -15.44 47.14 8.93
CA ALA A 231 -14.44 48.11 8.57
C ALA A 231 -14.90 49.54 8.87
N VAL A 232 -14.01 50.35 9.41
CA VAL A 232 -14.25 51.75 9.72
C VAL A 232 -13.08 52.61 9.24
N THR A 233 -13.13 53.91 9.48
CA THR A 233 -11.99 54.81 9.29
C THR A 233 -10.95 54.60 10.43
N SER A 234 -9.68 54.87 10.15
CA SER A 234 -8.57 54.67 11.10
C SER A 234 -8.80 55.22 12.50
N PRO A 235 -9.32 56.45 12.69
CA PRO A 235 -9.56 57.03 14.04
C PRO A 235 -10.56 56.22 14.86
N ASN A 236 -11.53 55.59 14.21
CA ASN A 236 -12.62 54.89 14.88
C ASN A 236 -12.34 53.41 15.15
N ALA A 237 -11.30 52.86 14.58
CA ALA A 237 -11.05 51.41 14.69
C ALA A 237 -10.82 50.93 16.15
N CYS A 238 -10.04 51.66 16.93
CA CYS A 238 -9.75 51.33 18.33
C CYS A 238 -10.99 51.36 19.27
N PHE A 239 -12.07 52.01 18.86
CA PHE A 239 -13.32 52.10 19.65
C PHE A 239 -14.34 51.05 19.27
N GLN A 240 -14.03 50.19 18.29
CA GLN A 240 -14.93 49.11 17.88
C GLN A 240 -14.96 47.98 18.88
N SER A 241 -16.13 47.39 19.09
CA SER A 241 -16.25 46.17 19.91
C SER A 241 -15.66 44.98 19.17
N LEU A 242 -14.90 44.18 19.89
CA LEU A 242 -14.50 42.84 19.44
C LEU A 242 -15.70 41.90 19.55
N GLY A 243 -15.79 40.88 18.77
CA GLY A 243 -16.87 39.88 18.85
C GLY A 243 -17.05 39.08 17.57
N THR A 244 -16.11 39.19 16.66
CA THR A 244 -16.11 38.38 15.42
C THR A 244 -14.76 37.72 15.30
N THR A 245 -14.77 36.40 15.14
CA THR A 245 -13.56 35.60 14.84
C THR A 245 -13.31 35.65 13.35
N TYR A 246 -12.15 36.13 12.96
CA TYR A 246 -11.62 36.05 11.61
C TYR A 246 -10.38 35.18 11.56
N HIS A 247 -9.86 34.95 10.36
CA HIS A 247 -8.70 34.07 10.13
C HIS A 247 -7.65 34.80 9.29
N TYR A 248 -6.38 34.44 9.44
CA TYR A 248 -5.28 34.99 8.66
C TYR A 248 -4.20 33.95 8.37
N ASP A 249 -3.37 34.16 7.35
CA ASP A 249 -2.35 33.23 6.90
C ASP A 249 -0.96 33.45 7.51
N GLY A 250 -0.86 34.28 8.55
CA GLY A 250 0.38 34.57 9.25
C GLY A 250 0.79 33.54 10.32
N THR A 251 1.68 33.95 11.21
CA THR A 251 2.23 33.08 12.26
C THR A 251 1.27 32.91 13.43
N ALA A 252 1.13 31.68 13.93
CA ALA A 252 0.23 31.29 15.02
C ALA A 252 0.42 32.16 16.30
N GLY A 253 -0.72 32.48 16.93
CA GLY A 253 -0.80 33.07 18.26
C GLY A 253 -0.62 34.58 18.34
N GLY A 254 -0.64 35.30 17.23
CA GLY A 254 -0.51 36.74 17.18
C GLY A 254 -1.74 37.46 16.61
N ASN A 255 -1.63 38.80 16.51
CA ASN A 255 -2.50 39.61 15.67
C ASN A 255 -1.99 39.58 14.22
N PRO A 256 -2.87 39.82 13.22
CA PRO A 256 -2.44 39.98 11.83
C PRO A 256 -1.35 41.04 11.69
N SER A 257 -0.33 40.75 10.88
CA SER A 257 0.82 41.60 10.60
C SER A 257 0.82 42.10 9.15
N VAL A 258 1.60 43.12 8.86
CA VAL A 258 1.72 43.65 7.47
C VAL A 258 2.22 42.50 6.55
N GLY A 259 1.47 42.30 5.46
CA GLY A 259 1.70 41.23 4.48
C GLY A 259 0.82 40.00 4.67
N ASP A 260 0.17 39.83 5.84
CA ASP A 260 -0.76 38.72 6.07
C ASP A 260 -2.06 38.98 5.31
N THR A 261 -2.72 37.91 4.84
CA THR A 261 -4.04 37.98 4.25
C THR A 261 -5.10 37.57 5.26
N CYS A 262 -6.12 38.37 5.44
CA CYS A 262 -7.22 38.10 6.36
C CYS A 262 -8.45 37.57 5.63
N TYR A 263 -9.16 36.63 6.26
CA TYR A 263 -10.32 35.94 5.71
C TYR A 263 -11.49 35.95 6.67
N THR A 264 -12.71 35.94 6.12
CA THR A 264 -13.94 35.86 6.91
C THR A 264 -14.26 34.44 7.40
N THR A 265 -13.62 33.41 6.85
CA THR A 265 -13.85 32.01 7.20
C THR A 265 -12.54 31.24 7.29
N SER A 266 -12.53 30.17 8.09
CA SER A 266 -11.38 29.23 8.23
C SER A 266 -11.01 28.52 6.92
N ALA A 267 -11.89 28.50 5.92
CA ALA A 267 -11.61 27.94 4.61
C ALA A 267 -10.70 28.80 3.73
N GLY A 268 -10.44 30.08 4.10
CA GLY A 268 -9.59 30.99 3.33
C GLY A 268 -10.13 31.36 1.93
N THR A 269 -11.43 31.19 1.72
CA THR A 269 -12.04 31.40 0.38
C THR A 269 -12.60 32.81 0.15
N THR A 270 -12.84 33.54 1.23
CA THR A 270 -13.41 34.88 1.18
C THR A 270 -12.54 35.81 2.01
N THR A 271 -11.86 36.73 1.37
CA THR A 271 -11.02 37.72 2.03
C THR A 271 -11.85 38.74 2.81
N LEU A 272 -11.24 39.33 3.84
CA LEU A 272 -11.83 40.40 4.63
C LEU A 272 -11.98 41.64 3.77
N PRO A 273 -13.15 42.34 3.80
CA PRO A 273 -13.33 43.60 3.07
C PRO A 273 -12.31 44.69 3.45
N SER A 274 -11.98 45.56 2.52
CA SER A 274 -11.01 46.64 2.76
C SER A 274 -11.50 47.63 3.83
N GLY A 275 -10.59 48.09 4.68
CA GLY A 275 -10.85 49.05 5.73
C GLY A 275 -10.03 48.83 6.98
N TRP A 276 -10.32 49.60 8.02
CA TRP A 276 -9.66 49.52 9.32
C TRP A 276 -10.47 48.66 10.30
N TYR A 277 -9.79 47.75 10.95
CA TYR A 277 -10.35 46.85 11.95
C TYR A 277 -9.56 46.94 13.27
N ARG A 278 -10.19 46.59 14.37
CA ARG A 278 -9.50 46.34 15.65
C ARG A 278 -9.30 44.84 15.83
N ALA A 279 -8.15 44.45 16.34
CA ALA A 279 -7.86 43.09 16.81
C ALA A 279 -7.27 43.13 18.20
N ASN A 280 -7.56 42.08 18.99
CA ASN A 280 -6.94 41.87 20.29
C ASN A 280 -6.59 40.41 20.45
N ASN A 281 -5.31 40.11 20.56
CA ASN A 281 -4.77 38.78 20.89
C ASN A 281 -3.57 38.97 21.83
N VAL A 282 -2.78 37.96 22.04
CA VAL A 282 -1.65 37.91 23.01
C VAL A 282 -0.69 39.11 22.94
N GLY A 283 -0.66 39.85 21.81
CA GLY A 283 0.17 41.04 21.61
C GLY A 283 -0.47 42.38 22.02
N GLY A 284 -1.74 42.40 22.51
CA GLY A 284 -2.46 43.60 22.89
C GLY A 284 -3.37 44.12 21.77
N ASP A 285 -4.06 45.22 22.07
CA ASP A 285 -5.00 45.87 21.15
C ASP A 285 -4.26 46.59 20.02
N ILE A 286 -4.61 46.21 18.79
CA ILE A 286 -4.12 46.89 17.58
C ILE A 286 -5.30 47.29 16.68
N LYS A 287 -5.06 48.28 15.83
CA LYS A 287 -5.83 48.50 14.61
C LYS A 287 -4.98 48.12 13.40
N TYR A 288 -5.60 47.54 12.42
CA TYR A 288 -4.95 47.12 11.18
C TYR A 288 -5.80 47.52 9.96
N ASN A 289 -5.12 47.85 8.86
CA ASN A 289 -5.76 48.21 7.61
C ASN A 289 -5.64 47.10 6.59
N VAL A 290 -6.76 46.74 6.01
CA VAL A 290 -6.87 45.69 4.99
C VAL A 290 -7.20 46.32 3.64
N ASN A 291 -6.49 45.94 2.58
CA ASN A 291 -6.75 46.35 1.21
C ASN A 291 -7.89 45.54 0.54
N SER A 292 -8.19 45.80 -0.73
CA SER A 292 -9.26 45.11 -1.47
C SER A 292 -8.96 43.64 -1.76
N SER A 293 -7.72 43.17 -1.60
CA SER A 293 -7.34 41.77 -1.72
C SER A 293 -7.31 41.02 -0.39
N GLY A 294 -7.67 41.66 0.73
CA GLY A 294 -7.65 41.09 2.05
C GLY A 294 -6.30 41.19 2.76
N GLU A 295 -5.28 41.81 2.15
CA GLU A 295 -3.94 41.92 2.70
C GLU A 295 -3.84 43.07 3.71
N VAL A 296 -3.16 42.81 4.82
CA VAL A 296 -2.83 43.82 5.84
C VAL A 296 -1.74 44.75 5.35
N THR A 297 -2.05 46.01 5.18
CA THR A 297 -1.14 47.04 4.66
C THR A 297 -0.46 47.85 5.75
N SER A 298 -1.06 47.93 6.94
CA SER A 298 -0.49 48.59 8.10
C SER A 298 -1.11 48.12 9.41
N THR A 299 -0.33 48.19 10.49
CA THR A 299 -0.75 47.89 11.87
C THR A 299 -0.30 49.02 12.79
N GLN A 300 -1.11 49.34 13.80
CA GLN A 300 -0.83 50.36 14.81
C GLN A 300 -1.41 49.92 16.16
N PHE A 301 -0.74 50.26 17.27
CA PHE A 301 -1.35 50.03 18.58
C PHE A 301 -2.54 50.97 18.80
N CYS A 302 -3.50 50.48 19.51
CA CYS A 302 -4.57 51.30 20.07
C CYS A 302 -4.11 51.90 21.40
#